data_b485137d22e516e882a1cd61e8614ec6
#
_entry.id   b485137d22e516e882a1cd61e8614ec6
#
_cell.length_a   1.000
_cell.length_b   1.000
_cell.length_c   1.000
_cell.angle_alpha   90.00
_cell.angle_beta   90.00
_cell.angle_gamma   90.00
#
_symmetry.space_group_name_H-M   'P 1'
#
loop_
_entity.id
_entity.type
_entity.pdbx_description
1 polymer ?
#
loop_
_entity_poly.entity_id
_entity_poly.type
_entity_poly.pdbx_seq_one_letter_code
_entity_poly.pdbx_strand_id
1 'polypeptide(L)'
;MRHIYSLRLQLERIKMPSFSSSLEKSIHSALKLANERNHELATLEHLLLALLDERDASNVLNACNVNIDLLRNNIENFLNNELGSLVTEVEGSEAVPTTGFQRVIQRAAIHVQSSGRNEVTGANVLVAIFAERESHAAFFLQEQEMTRYDAVNFIAHGVSKNPNYEEKKEHEEGDQKDSSENTNSNPEKETALSKYCVNLNEKSKNGDIDPLIGRNLEVERCIQILCRRRKNNPILVG
;
A
#
# COMPACT_ATOMS: atom_id res chain seq x y z
N MET A 1 -6.59 28.99 32.52
CA MET A 1 -5.32 28.30 32.27
C MET A 1 -5.46 26.84 31.91
N ARG A 2 -6.38 26.02 32.45
CA ARG A 2 -6.56 24.62 32.09
C ARG A 2 -7.03 24.35 30.63
N HIS A 3 -7.78 25.26 30.02
CA HIS A 3 -8.27 25.11 28.63
C HIS A 3 -7.16 25.33 27.57
N ILE A 4 -6.19 26.17 27.84
CA ILE A 4 -5.06 26.46 26.93
C ILE A 4 -4.09 25.28 26.91
N TYR A 5 -3.88 24.60 28.06
CA TYR A 5 -3.09 23.38 28.15
C TYR A 5 -3.72 22.20 27.42
N SER A 6 -5.06 22.06 27.47
CA SER A 6 -5.77 21.02 26.73
C SER A 6 -5.70 21.19 25.21
N LEU A 7 -5.80 22.44 24.73
CA LEU A 7 -5.65 22.78 23.31
C LEU A 7 -4.20 22.56 22.82
N ARG A 8 -3.22 22.87 23.66
CA ARG A 8 -1.80 22.64 23.30
C ARG A 8 -1.45 21.16 23.23
N LEU A 9 -2.01 20.33 24.12
CA LEU A 9 -1.89 18.85 24.08
C LEU A 9 -2.65 18.21 22.91
N GLN A 10 -3.71 18.84 22.40
CA GLN A 10 -4.40 18.39 21.18
C GLN A 10 -3.66 18.79 19.89
N LEU A 11 -2.99 19.95 19.88
CA LEU A 11 -2.17 20.39 18.74
C LEU A 11 -0.85 19.61 18.60
N GLU A 12 -0.29 19.10 19.69
CA GLU A 12 0.91 18.23 19.65
C GLU A 12 0.60 16.81 19.14
N ARG A 13 -0.66 16.42 18.97
CA ARG A 13 -1.08 15.11 18.45
C ARG A 13 -1.22 15.03 16.92
N ILE A 14 -1.12 16.14 16.21
CA ILE A 14 -1.13 16.13 14.74
C ILE A 14 0.32 16.10 14.26
N LYS A 15 1.01 14.99 14.52
CA LYS A 15 2.31 14.74 13.91
C LYS A 15 2.07 14.45 12.43
N MET A 16 2.38 15.41 11.56
CA MET A 16 2.35 15.18 10.11
C MET A 16 3.29 14.01 9.79
N PRO A 17 2.84 13.02 9.00
CA PRO A 17 3.71 11.93 8.62
C PRO A 17 4.88 12.46 7.79
N SER A 18 6.08 11.93 8.04
CA SER A 18 7.27 12.23 7.24
C SER A 18 7.21 11.46 5.91
N PHE A 19 7.88 11.94 4.90
CA PHE A 19 8.11 11.17 3.69
C PHE A 19 9.30 10.23 3.89
N SER A 20 9.25 9.04 3.29
CA SER A 20 10.41 8.16 3.22
C SER A 20 11.51 8.80 2.38
N SER A 21 12.76 8.51 2.71
CA SER A 21 13.90 9.05 1.95
C SER A 21 13.89 8.61 0.48
N SER A 22 13.33 7.43 0.17
CA SER A 22 13.13 6.95 -1.20
C SER A 22 12.08 7.77 -1.93
N LEU A 23 10.94 8.06 -1.30
CA LEU A 23 9.90 8.89 -1.87
C LEU A 23 10.35 10.32 -2.11
N GLU A 24 11.09 10.94 -1.16
CA GLU A 24 11.65 12.28 -1.36
C GLU A 24 12.54 12.34 -2.61
N LYS A 25 13.41 11.34 -2.79
CA LYS A 25 14.24 11.23 -4.00
C LYS A 25 13.39 11.10 -5.26
N SER A 26 12.31 10.32 -5.23
CA SER A 26 11.42 10.15 -6.38
C SER A 26 10.65 11.42 -6.72
N ILE A 27 10.21 12.20 -5.72
CA ILE A 27 9.60 13.52 -5.95
C ILE A 27 10.62 14.48 -6.60
N HIS A 28 11.84 14.52 -6.10
CA HIS A 28 12.89 15.34 -6.72
C HIS A 28 13.24 14.87 -8.13
N SER A 29 13.29 13.54 -8.38
CA SER A 29 13.48 12.99 -9.72
C SER A 29 12.36 13.39 -10.66
N ALA A 30 11.10 13.37 -10.24
CA ALA A 30 9.97 13.78 -11.06
C ALA A 30 10.08 15.26 -11.49
N LEU A 31 10.46 16.16 -10.57
CA LEU A 31 10.70 17.57 -10.89
C LEU A 31 11.90 17.74 -11.83
N LYS A 32 12.96 17.02 -11.60
CA LYS A 32 14.16 17.02 -12.43
C LYS A 32 13.84 16.54 -13.85
N LEU A 33 13.06 15.46 -14.00
CA LEU A 33 12.60 14.95 -15.28
C LEU A 33 11.77 15.97 -16.07
N ALA A 34 10.92 16.76 -15.38
CA ALA A 34 10.17 17.83 -16.01
C ALA A 34 11.11 18.97 -16.48
N ASN A 35 12.08 19.36 -15.66
CA ASN A 35 13.09 20.37 -16.00
C ASN A 35 13.96 19.93 -17.19
N GLU A 36 14.42 18.68 -17.23
CA GLU A 36 15.24 18.13 -18.32
C GLU A 36 14.50 18.14 -19.68
N ARG A 37 13.17 18.08 -19.63
CA ARG A 37 12.30 18.16 -20.82
C ARG A 37 11.82 19.59 -21.11
N ASN A 38 12.28 20.58 -20.35
CA ASN A 38 11.83 21.97 -20.40
C ASN A 38 10.31 22.11 -20.25
N HIS A 39 9.67 21.23 -19.46
CA HIS A 39 8.26 21.36 -19.12
C HIS A 39 8.08 22.38 -17.99
N GLU A 40 7.16 23.33 -18.17
CA GLU A 40 6.81 24.32 -17.14
C GLU A 40 6.16 23.68 -15.92
N LEU A 41 5.44 22.56 -16.15
CA LEU A 41 4.67 21.88 -15.14
C LEU A 41 5.11 20.42 -14.97
N ALA A 42 5.37 20.01 -13.71
CA ALA A 42 5.56 18.61 -13.36
C ALA A 42 4.19 17.94 -13.12
N THR A 43 3.82 17.02 -13.98
CA THR A 43 2.53 16.32 -13.97
C THR A 43 2.60 14.99 -13.20
N LEU A 44 1.44 14.31 -13.06
CA LEU A 44 1.37 12.98 -12.43
C LEU A 44 2.11 11.91 -13.21
N GLU A 45 2.27 12.07 -14.51
CA GLU A 45 3.02 11.16 -15.38
C GLU A 45 4.52 11.22 -15.08
N HIS A 46 5.07 12.41 -14.80
CA HIS A 46 6.45 12.56 -14.31
C HIS A 46 6.62 11.87 -12.95
N LEU A 47 5.64 12.04 -12.05
CA LEU A 47 5.65 11.38 -10.75
C LEU A 47 5.59 9.87 -10.88
N LEU A 48 4.69 9.34 -11.71
CA LEU A 48 4.55 7.91 -11.93
C LEU A 48 5.84 7.32 -12.52
N LEU A 49 6.47 8.01 -13.50
CA LEU A 49 7.74 7.58 -14.07
C LEU A 49 8.84 7.47 -13.02
N ALA A 50 8.93 8.45 -12.11
CA ALA A 50 9.91 8.42 -11.02
C ALA A 50 9.59 7.34 -9.96
N LEU A 51 8.31 7.01 -9.76
CA LEU A 51 7.88 5.94 -8.84
C LEU A 51 8.18 4.53 -9.37
N LEU A 52 8.38 4.34 -10.67
CA LEU A 52 8.78 3.03 -11.23
C LEU A 52 10.13 2.56 -10.67
N ASP A 53 11.01 3.48 -10.34
CA ASP A 53 12.34 3.22 -9.78
C ASP A 53 12.34 3.24 -8.24
N GLU A 54 11.23 3.60 -7.61
CA GLU A 54 11.08 3.62 -6.16
C GLU A 54 10.74 2.22 -5.65
N ARG A 55 11.46 1.77 -4.61
CA ARG A 55 11.41 0.39 -4.11
C ARG A 55 10.00 -0.07 -3.75
N ASP A 56 9.29 0.71 -2.93
CA ASP A 56 7.98 0.30 -2.42
C ASP A 56 6.91 0.31 -3.52
N ALA A 57 6.92 1.33 -4.39
CA ALA A 57 6.03 1.40 -5.52
C ALA A 57 6.31 0.29 -6.55
N SER A 58 7.58 0.04 -6.87
CA SER A 58 7.99 -1.04 -7.77
C SER A 58 7.56 -2.42 -7.25
N ASN A 59 7.70 -2.66 -5.94
CA ASN A 59 7.22 -3.90 -5.32
C ASN A 59 5.71 -4.09 -5.49
N VAL A 60 4.92 -3.02 -5.29
CA VAL A 60 3.46 -3.06 -5.50
C VAL A 60 3.12 -3.33 -6.97
N LEU A 61 3.79 -2.67 -7.92
CA LEU A 61 3.59 -2.86 -9.35
C LEU A 61 3.88 -4.31 -9.77
N ASN A 62 5.01 -4.86 -9.35
CA ASN A 62 5.38 -6.26 -9.63
C ASN A 62 4.41 -7.26 -9.01
N ALA A 63 3.95 -7.00 -7.78
CA ALA A 63 2.97 -7.84 -7.11
C ALA A 63 1.59 -7.80 -7.80
N CYS A 64 1.25 -6.67 -8.43
CA CYS A 64 0.04 -6.52 -9.23
C CYS A 64 0.18 -7.01 -10.67
N ASN A 65 1.30 -7.66 -11.03
CA ASN A 65 1.60 -8.20 -12.37
C ASN A 65 1.67 -7.13 -13.46
N VAL A 66 2.10 -5.92 -13.12
CA VAL A 66 2.33 -4.82 -14.06
C VAL A 66 3.66 -5.02 -14.78
N ASN A 67 3.67 -4.86 -16.10
CA ASN A 67 4.90 -4.83 -16.88
C ASN A 67 5.53 -3.44 -16.81
N ILE A 68 6.56 -3.29 -15.96
CA ILE A 68 7.20 -2.00 -15.67
C ILE A 68 7.84 -1.42 -16.94
N ASP A 69 8.45 -2.24 -17.80
CA ASP A 69 9.11 -1.76 -19.01
C ASP A 69 8.11 -1.21 -20.02
N LEU A 70 6.98 -1.90 -20.21
CA LEU A 70 5.90 -1.44 -21.06
C LEU A 70 5.26 -0.15 -20.51
N LEU A 71 5.01 -0.11 -19.20
CA LEU A 71 4.48 1.07 -18.53
C LEU A 71 5.42 2.28 -18.69
N ARG A 72 6.72 2.07 -18.50
CA ARG A 72 7.75 3.10 -18.72
C ARG A 72 7.71 3.65 -20.14
N ASN A 73 7.72 2.77 -21.15
CA ASN A 73 7.68 3.17 -22.53
C ASN A 73 6.41 3.97 -22.88
N ASN A 74 5.25 3.56 -22.36
CA ASN A 74 3.99 4.27 -22.59
C ASN A 74 4.03 5.69 -21.97
N ILE A 75 4.53 5.82 -20.74
CA ILE A 75 4.66 7.11 -20.08
C ILE A 75 5.68 8.00 -20.81
N GLU A 76 6.84 7.49 -21.19
CA GLU A 76 7.86 8.24 -21.90
C GLU A 76 7.37 8.73 -23.28
N ASN A 77 6.67 7.87 -24.01
CA ASN A 77 6.05 8.24 -25.28
C ASN A 77 5.01 9.35 -25.08
N PHE A 78 4.19 9.27 -24.05
CA PHE A 78 3.22 10.30 -23.72
C PHE A 78 3.90 11.63 -23.37
N LEU A 79 4.91 11.61 -22.50
CA LEU A 79 5.66 12.79 -22.11
C LEU A 79 6.34 13.48 -23.30
N ASN A 80 6.83 12.71 -24.26
CA ASN A 80 7.56 13.23 -25.40
C ASN A 80 6.64 13.74 -26.53
N ASN A 81 5.45 13.14 -26.72
CA ASN A 81 4.61 13.42 -27.88
C ASN A 81 3.38 14.26 -27.53
N GLU A 82 2.76 14.06 -26.37
CA GLU A 82 1.48 14.68 -26.03
C GLU A 82 1.63 15.95 -25.18
N LEU A 83 2.73 16.09 -24.44
CA LEU A 83 2.95 17.25 -23.58
C LEU A 83 3.75 18.38 -24.22
N GLY A 84 3.82 18.43 -25.55
CA GLY A 84 4.51 19.50 -26.28
C GLY A 84 4.01 20.92 -25.95
N SER A 85 2.76 21.08 -25.51
CA SER A 85 2.20 22.34 -25.05
C SER A 85 2.72 22.84 -23.70
N LEU A 86 3.37 21.98 -22.93
CA LEU A 86 3.99 22.32 -21.63
C LEU A 86 5.47 22.71 -21.76
N VAL A 87 6.04 22.62 -22.95
CA VAL A 87 7.43 23.01 -23.20
C VAL A 87 7.55 24.53 -23.14
N THR A 88 8.43 25.02 -22.26
CA THR A 88 8.74 26.45 -22.16
C THR A 88 10.01 26.78 -22.92
N GLU A 89 10.01 27.93 -23.60
CA GLU A 89 11.20 28.47 -24.28
C GLU A 89 12.12 29.27 -23.32
N VAL A 90 11.69 29.47 -22.08
CA VAL A 90 12.42 30.24 -21.09
C VAL A 90 13.50 29.37 -20.43
N GLU A 91 14.76 29.62 -20.79
CA GLU A 91 15.90 28.96 -20.16
C GLU A 91 15.96 29.26 -18.65
N GLY A 92 16.05 28.20 -17.82
CA GLY A 92 16.21 28.33 -16.37
C GLY A 92 14.90 28.40 -15.57
N SER A 93 13.74 28.18 -16.21
CA SER A 93 12.48 28.03 -15.48
C SER A 93 12.43 26.68 -14.76
N GLU A 94 12.23 26.71 -13.44
CA GLU A 94 12.02 25.47 -12.66
C GLU A 94 10.57 24.98 -12.82
N ALA A 95 10.40 23.69 -13.09
CA ALA A 95 9.08 23.05 -13.23
C ALA A 95 8.29 23.11 -11.92
N VAL A 96 7.05 23.56 -12.00
CA VAL A 96 6.14 23.65 -10.84
C VAL A 96 5.21 22.44 -10.80
N PRO A 97 5.03 21.79 -9.63
CA PRO A 97 4.08 20.69 -9.51
C PRO A 97 2.64 21.12 -9.84
N THR A 98 1.95 20.38 -10.70
CA THR A 98 0.53 20.60 -10.97
C THR A 98 -0.34 20.44 -9.71
N THR A 99 -1.55 20.98 -9.73
CA THR A 99 -2.53 20.80 -8.64
C THR A 99 -2.88 19.34 -8.43
N GLY A 100 -2.92 18.51 -9.49
CA GLY A 100 -3.10 17.06 -9.40
C GLY A 100 -1.96 16.38 -8.66
N PHE A 101 -0.71 16.75 -8.99
CA PHE A 101 0.48 16.25 -8.31
C PHE A 101 0.43 16.57 -6.81
N GLN A 102 0.16 17.82 -6.45
CA GLN A 102 0.07 18.26 -5.05
C GLN A 102 -1.05 17.52 -4.29
N ARG A 103 -2.24 17.36 -4.92
CA ARG A 103 -3.38 16.64 -4.32
C ARG A 103 -3.06 15.18 -4.05
N VAL A 104 -2.36 14.49 -4.96
CA VAL A 104 -1.97 13.08 -4.78
C VAL A 104 -1.04 12.93 -3.58
N ILE A 105 0.00 13.75 -3.49
CA ILE A 105 0.93 13.74 -2.34
C ILE A 105 0.19 14.04 -1.03
N GLN A 106 -0.66 15.06 -1.02
CA GLN A 106 -1.44 15.45 0.16
C GLN A 106 -2.42 14.34 0.58
N ARG A 107 -3.09 13.70 -0.38
CA ARG A 107 -4.00 12.58 -0.13
C ARG A 107 -3.28 11.38 0.45
N ALA A 108 -2.09 11.05 -0.07
CA ALA A 108 -1.25 9.98 0.48
C ALA A 108 -0.88 10.26 1.94
N ALA A 109 -0.47 11.50 2.26
CA ALA A 109 -0.12 11.91 3.63
C ALA A 109 -1.34 11.81 4.58
N ILE A 110 -2.51 12.30 4.18
CA ILE A 110 -3.75 12.21 4.97
C ILE A 110 -4.13 10.74 5.20
N HIS A 111 -4.03 9.89 4.18
CA HIS A 111 -4.35 8.47 4.30
C HIS A 111 -3.42 7.76 5.29
N VAL A 112 -2.13 8.02 5.23
CA VAL A 112 -1.13 7.45 6.15
C VAL A 112 -1.38 7.93 7.57
N GLN A 113 -1.65 9.23 7.76
CA GLN A 113 -1.99 9.81 9.06
C GLN A 113 -3.25 9.16 9.66
N SER A 114 -4.30 8.98 8.85
CA SER A 114 -5.56 8.35 9.30
C SER A 114 -5.39 6.87 9.65
N SER A 115 -4.41 6.18 9.05
CA SER A 115 -4.09 4.79 9.38
C SER A 115 -3.12 4.64 10.55
N GLY A 116 -2.73 5.74 11.20
CA GLY A 116 -1.84 5.73 12.36
C GLY A 116 -0.37 5.43 12.05
N ARG A 117 0.01 5.46 10.77
CA ARG A 117 1.41 5.34 10.34
C ARG A 117 2.09 6.71 10.34
N ASN A 118 3.41 6.71 10.52
CA ASN A 118 4.19 7.94 10.63
C ASN A 118 4.96 8.30 9.36
N GLU A 119 5.00 7.42 8.37
CA GLU A 119 5.82 7.58 7.17
C GLU A 119 5.02 7.29 5.90
N VAL A 120 5.13 8.19 4.93
CA VAL A 120 4.53 8.09 3.60
C VAL A 120 5.54 7.47 2.66
N THR A 121 5.21 6.35 2.03
CA THR A 121 6.04 5.65 1.05
C THR A 121 5.54 5.83 -0.38
N GLY A 122 6.35 5.45 -1.38
CA GLY A 122 5.96 5.45 -2.78
C GLY A 122 4.71 4.61 -3.06
N ALA A 123 4.53 3.50 -2.34
CA ALA A 123 3.33 2.67 -2.40
C ALA A 123 2.04 3.44 -2.04
N ASN A 124 2.10 4.31 -1.02
CA ASN A 124 0.94 5.13 -0.64
C ASN A 124 0.61 6.17 -1.71
N VAL A 125 1.62 6.76 -2.33
CA VAL A 125 1.46 7.72 -3.43
C VAL A 125 0.89 7.02 -4.66
N LEU A 126 1.37 5.82 -5.00
CA LEU A 126 0.84 5.02 -6.11
C LEU A 126 -0.66 4.73 -5.95
N VAL A 127 -1.10 4.35 -4.75
CA VAL A 127 -2.55 4.18 -4.44
C VAL A 127 -3.32 5.49 -4.58
N ALA A 128 -2.72 6.62 -4.21
CA ALA A 128 -3.37 7.92 -4.30
C ALA A 128 -3.55 8.40 -5.76
N ILE A 129 -2.69 7.98 -6.71
CA ILE A 129 -2.82 8.29 -8.15
C ILE A 129 -4.15 7.79 -8.70
N PHE A 130 -4.64 6.62 -8.30
CA PHE A 130 -5.94 6.10 -8.74
C PHE A 130 -7.15 6.98 -8.37
N ALA A 131 -6.99 7.93 -7.48
CA ALA A 131 -8.06 8.87 -7.15
C ALA A 131 -8.21 10.01 -8.18
N GLU A 132 -7.17 10.27 -8.97
CA GLU A 132 -7.18 11.23 -10.10
C GLU A 132 -7.56 10.49 -11.38
N ARG A 133 -8.84 10.13 -11.50
CA ARG A 133 -9.37 9.25 -12.58
C ARG A 133 -9.19 9.80 -13.98
N GLU A 134 -9.07 11.11 -14.12
CA GLU A 134 -8.92 11.80 -15.40
C GLU A 134 -7.43 11.97 -15.80
N SER A 135 -6.47 11.49 -14.97
CA SER A 135 -5.05 11.55 -15.31
C SER A 135 -4.63 10.39 -16.21
N HIS A 136 -3.73 10.66 -17.13
CA HIS A 136 -3.12 9.61 -17.95
C HIS A 136 -2.30 8.64 -17.10
N ALA A 137 -1.72 9.08 -15.98
CA ALA A 137 -1.04 8.21 -15.03
C ALA A 137 -1.97 7.10 -14.48
N ALA A 138 -3.20 7.45 -14.09
CA ALA A 138 -4.19 6.47 -13.66
C ALA A 138 -4.65 5.57 -14.82
N PHE A 139 -4.79 6.11 -16.01
CA PHE A 139 -5.16 5.37 -17.21
C PHE A 139 -4.11 4.30 -17.55
N PHE A 140 -2.82 4.64 -17.59
CA PHE A 140 -1.74 3.68 -17.87
C PHE A 140 -1.67 2.53 -16.87
N LEU A 141 -1.94 2.79 -15.59
CA LEU A 141 -2.02 1.73 -14.58
C LEU A 141 -3.23 0.81 -14.82
N GLN A 142 -4.38 1.36 -15.22
CA GLN A 142 -5.58 0.60 -15.54
C GLN A 142 -5.44 -0.19 -16.84
N GLU A 143 -4.75 0.33 -17.84
CA GLU A 143 -4.41 -0.36 -19.08
C GLU A 143 -3.60 -1.64 -18.82
N GLN A 144 -2.76 -1.65 -17.78
CA GLN A 144 -2.04 -2.82 -17.28
C GLN A 144 -2.89 -3.70 -16.35
N GLU A 145 -4.22 -3.56 -16.38
CA GLU A 145 -5.17 -4.30 -15.54
C GLU A 145 -4.92 -4.16 -14.02
N MET A 146 -4.20 -3.13 -13.60
CA MET A 146 -3.99 -2.83 -12.20
C MET A 146 -5.15 -2.02 -11.65
N THR A 147 -5.74 -2.47 -10.53
CA THR A 147 -6.78 -1.72 -9.82
C THR A 147 -6.27 -1.16 -8.50
N ARG A 148 -6.95 -0.11 -8.02
CA ARG A 148 -6.67 0.41 -6.68
C ARG A 148 -6.83 -0.68 -5.60
N TYR A 149 -7.79 -1.59 -5.79
CA TYR A 149 -8.04 -2.69 -4.85
C TYR A 149 -6.85 -3.63 -4.77
N ASP A 150 -6.26 -4.01 -5.91
CA ASP A 150 -5.08 -4.90 -5.96
C ASP A 150 -3.91 -4.30 -5.19
N ALA A 151 -3.64 -3.00 -5.42
CA ALA A 151 -2.57 -2.27 -4.72
C ALA A 151 -2.80 -2.21 -3.20
N VAL A 152 -4.02 -1.86 -2.77
CA VAL A 152 -4.36 -1.79 -1.34
C VAL A 152 -4.31 -3.17 -0.69
N ASN A 153 -4.78 -4.21 -1.37
CA ASN A 153 -4.77 -5.58 -0.88
C ASN A 153 -3.35 -6.10 -0.67
N PHE A 154 -2.44 -5.79 -1.61
CA PHE A 154 -1.03 -6.13 -1.44
C PHE A 154 -0.39 -5.36 -0.27
N ILE A 155 -0.60 -4.04 -0.16
CA ILE A 155 -0.02 -3.21 0.93
C ILE A 155 -0.55 -3.62 2.31
N ALA A 156 -1.83 -3.98 2.41
CA ALA A 156 -2.47 -4.31 3.68
C ALA A 156 -2.26 -5.78 4.10
N HIS A 157 -2.27 -6.70 3.15
CA HIS A 157 -2.34 -8.13 3.41
C HIS A 157 -1.20 -8.93 2.76
N GLY A 158 -0.34 -8.31 1.95
CA GLY A 158 0.72 -9.00 1.21
C GLY A 158 0.20 -9.95 0.12
N VAL A 159 -1.09 -9.83 -0.26
CA VAL A 159 -1.69 -10.71 -1.27
C VAL A 159 -1.33 -10.19 -2.66
N SER A 160 -0.48 -10.95 -3.36
CA SER A 160 -0.06 -10.65 -4.72
C SER A 160 -1.07 -11.19 -5.76
N LYS A 161 -1.33 -10.39 -6.80
CA LYS A 161 -2.07 -10.83 -7.99
C LYS A 161 -1.18 -11.71 -8.89
N ASN A 162 0.14 -11.48 -8.84
CA ASN A 162 1.11 -12.25 -9.58
C ASN A 162 1.46 -13.54 -8.80
N PRO A 163 1.15 -14.75 -9.32
CA PRO A 163 1.44 -16.01 -8.63
C PRO A 163 2.95 -16.30 -8.49
N ASN A 164 3.78 -15.67 -9.34
CA ASN A 164 5.22 -15.86 -9.35
C ASN A 164 5.98 -14.74 -8.60
N TYR A 165 5.26 -13.86 -7.90
CA TYR A 165 5.89 -12.79 -7.14
C TYR A 165 6.45 -13.33 -5.82
N GLU A 166 7.77 -13.39 -5.74
CA GLU A 166 8.50 -13.62 -4.50
C GLU A 166 9.05 -12.29 -3.98
N GLU A 167 8.60 -11.88 -2.81
CA GLU A 167 9.11 -10.70 -2.14
C GLU A 167 10.58 -10.92 -1.79
N LYS A 168 11.50 -10.19 -2.44
CA LYS A 168 12.92 -10.17 -2.06
C LYS A 168 13.03 -9.46 -0.71
N LYS A 169 13.02 -10.23 0.37
CA LYS A 169 13.38 -9.74 1.71
C LYS A 169 14.89 -9.52 1.74
N GLU A 170 15.33 -8.30 1.45
CA GLU A 170 16.65 -7.87 1.88
C GLU A 170 16.56 -7.59 3.39
N HIS A 171 17.24 -8.40 4.18
CA HIS A 171 17.43 -8.21 5.61
C HIS A 171 18.18 -6.90 5.83
N GLU A 172 17.54 -5.90 6.44
CA GLU A 172 18.26 -4.91 7.22
C GLU A 172 18.76 -5.61 8.48
N GLU A 173 20.07 -5.85 8.53
CA GLU A 173 20.77 -6.31 9.72
C GLU A 173 20.71 -5.21 10.80
N GLY A 174 19.86 -5.44 11.79
CA GLY A 174 19.84 -4.73 13.05
C GLY A 174 19.88 -5.77 14.16
N ASP A 175 21.07 -5.91 14.78
CA ASP A 175 21.42 -6.76 15.90
C ASP A 175 20.28 -7.12 16.88
N GLN A 176 20.04 -8.44 17.07
CA GLN A 176 20.02 -9.05 18.40
C GLN A 176 20.13 -10.58 18.29
N LYS A 177 21.22 -11.09 18.83
CA LYS A 177 21.46 -12.50 19.12
C LYS A 177 20.44 -13.04 20.13
N ASP A 178 19.87 -14.22 19.94
CA ASP A 178 20.26 -15.41 20.68
C ASP A 178 19.46 -16.68 20.28
N SER A 179 20.26 -17.75 20.16
CA SER A 179 20.05 -19.19 20.41
C SER A 179 19.02 -19.99 19.60
N SER A 180 19.60 -20.73 18.68
CA SER A 180 19.48 -22.19 18.41
C SER A 180 18.13 -22.91 18.60
N GLU A 181 17.57 -23.48 17.54
CA GLU A 181 17.64 -24.90 17.26
C GLU A 181 17.02 -25.30 15.90
N ASN A 182 17.69 -26.23 15.27
CA ASN A 182 17.35 -26.89 14.02
C ASN A 182 15.97 -27.54 14.02
N THR A 183 15.18 -27.29 12.98
CA THR A 183 14.45 -28.38 12.29
C THR A 183 14.01 -27.92 10.89
N ASN A 184 14.38 -28.73 9.91
CA ASN A 184 13.94 -28.66 8.53
C ASN A 184 12.42 -28.69 8.42
N SER A 185 11.80 -27.59 7.97
CA SER A 185 10.51 -27.63 7.30
C SER A 185 10.32 -26.35 6.47
N ASN A 186 9.88 -26.54 5.25
CA ASN A 186 9.48 -25.59 4.23
C ASN A 186 8.87 -24.30 4.84
N PRO A 187 9.33 -23.08 4.50
CA PRO A 187 8.73 -21.87 5.04
C PRO A 187 7.37 -21.63 4.38
N GLU A 188 6.32 -22.20 4.95
CA GLU A 188 4.96 -21.71 4.72
C GLU A 188 4.92 -20.25 5.20
N LYS A 189 4.57 -19.34 4.29
CA LYS A 189 4.42 -17.91 4.59
C LYS A 189 3.57 -17.74 5.84
N GLU A 190 4.17 -17.33 6.95
CA GLU A 190 3.44 -16.95 8.16
C GLU A 190 2.51 -15.79 7.83
N THR A 191 1.26 -16.09 7.58
CA THR A 191 0.23 -15.08 7.39
C THR A 191 -0.08 -14.40 8.73
N ALA A 192 -0.57 -13.16 8.70
CA ALA A 192 -1.03 -12.48 9.92
C ALA A 192 -2.07 -13.33 10.68
N LEU A 193 -2.86 -14.14 9.97
CA LEU A 193 -3.80 -15.09 10.56
C LEU A 193 -3.09 -16.19 11.35
N SER A 194 -2.02 -16.80 10.82
CA SER A 194 -1.28 -17.84 11.55
C SER A 194 -0.55 -17.28 12.78
N LYS A 195 -0.18 -15.99 12.74
CA LYS A 195 0.57 -15.32 13.82
C LYS A 195 -0.32 -14.85 14.97
N TYR A 196 -1.57 -14.44 14.68
CA TYR A 196 -2.47 -13.85 15.68
C TYR A 196 -3.78 -14.63 15.89
N CYS A 197 -4.06 -15.65 15.08
CA CYS A 197 -5.26 -16.47 15.16
C CYS A 197 -4.90 -17.94 15.33
N VAL A 198 -5.74 -18.64 16.08
CA VAL A 198 -5.61 -20.10 16.29
C VAL A 198 -6.63 -20.79 15.39
N ASN A 199 -6.18 -21.74 14.58
CA ASN A 199 -7.08 -22.57 13.78
C ASN A 199 -7.76 -23.62 14.65
N LEU A 200 -8.98 -23.32 15.10
CA LEU A 200 -9.75 -24.22 15.97
C LEU A 200 -10.13 -25.53 15.29
N ASN A 201 -10.27 -25.55 13.97
CA ASN A 201 -10.58 -26.77 13.22
C ASN A 201 -9.41 -27.79 13.26
N GLU A 202 -8.17 -27.27 13.15
CA GLU A 202 -6.96 -28.11 13.28
C GLU A 202 -6.78 -28.60 14.70
N LYS A 203 -6.96 -27.72 15.70
CA LYS A 203 -6.95 -28.14 17.11
C LYS A 203 -7.97 -29.22 17.40
N SER A 204 -9.18 -29.10 16.86
CA SER A 204 -10.22 -30.11 17.02
C SER A 204 -9.85 -31.47 16.37
N LYS A 205 -9.23 -31.43 15.19
CA LYS A 205 -8.76 -32.66 14.51
C LYS A 205 -7.63 -33.36 15.27
N ASN A 206 -6.75 -32.57 15.89
CA ASN A 206 -5.61 -33.06 16.67
C ASN A 206 -6.02 -33.52 18.06
N GLY A 207 -7.28 -33.31 18.50
CA GLY A 207 -7.75 -33.67 19.82
C GLY A 207 -7.38 -32.69 20.95
N ASP A 208 -6.87 -31.49 20.57
CA ASP A 208 -6.43 -30.44 21.51
C ASP A 208 -7.59 -29.59 22.09
N ILE A 209 -8.83 -29.96 21.79
CA ILE A 209 -10.04 -29.30 22.30
C ILE A 209 -10.80 -30.29 23.21
N ASP A 210 -11.09 -29.85 24.41
CA ASP A 210 -11.84 -30.65 25.35
C ASP A 210 -13.24 -31.01 24.82
N PRO A 211 -13.71 -32.26 25.02
CA PRO A 211 -15.02 -32.69 24.58
C PRO A 211 -16.13 -31.89 25.26
N LEU A 212 -17.10 -31.44 24.53
CA LEU A 212 -18.28 -30.76 25.07
C LEU A 212 -19.19 -31.75 25.77
N ILE A 213 -19.42 -31.54 27.05
CA ILE A 213 -20.31 -32.39 27.87
C ILE A 213 -21.62 -31.63 28.12
N GLY A 214 -22.71 -32.17 27.64
CA GLY A 214 -24.03 -31.53 27.70
C GLY A 214 -24.23 -30.47 26.63
N ARG A 215 -25.19 -29.53 26.85
CA ARG A 215 -25.51 -28.39 25.97
C ARG A 215 -25.89 -28.75 24.52
N ASN A 216 -26.51 -29.91 24.32
CA ASN A 216 -26.89 -30.38 22.98
C ASN A 216 -27.87 -29.44 22.26
N LEU A 217 -28.78 -28.82 23.01
CA LEU A 217 -29.74 -27.86 22.45
C LEU A 217 -29.07 -26.59 21.93
N GLU A 218 -28.08 -26.07 22.66
CA GLU A 218 -27.31 -24.90 22.27
C GLU A 218 -26.46 -25.18 21.02
N VAL A 219 -25.84 -26.35 20.95
CA VAL A 219 -25.07 -26.80 19.77
C VAL A 219 -25.97 -26.92 18.56
N GLU A 220 -27.11 -27.58 18.67
CA GLU A 220 -28.08 -27.69 17.58
C GLU A 220 -28.56 -26.32 17.11
N ARG A 221 -28.81 -25.42 18.05
CA ARG A 221 -29.19 -24.04 17.72
C ARG A 221 -28.09 -23.27 16.99
N CYS A 222 -26.83 -23.40 17.40
CA CYS A 222 -25.68 -22.82 16.72
C CYS A 222 -25.57 -23.34 15.27
N ILE A 223 -25.71 -24.67 15.08
CA ILE A 223 -25.68 -25.28 13.74
C ILE A 223 -26.79 -24.71 12.87
N GLN A 224 -28.03 -24.61 13.37
CA GLN A 224 -29.14 -24.02 12.64
C GLN A 224 -28.88 -22.56 12.24
N ILE A 225 -28.23 -21.77 13.09
CA ILE A 225 -27.88 -20.38 12.78
C ILE A 225 -26.78 -20.32 11.73
N LEU A 226 -25.71 -21.10 11.86
CA LEU A 226 -24.60 -21.15 10.91
C LEU A 226 -25.01 -21.61 9.51
N CYS A 227 -26.00 -22.49 9.40
CA CYS A 227 -26.54 -22.96 8.12
C CYS A 227 -27.44 -21.96 7.39
N ARG A 228 -27.73 -20.78 7.96
CA ARG A 228 -28.54 -19.76 7.31
C ARG A 228 -27.77 -19.06 6.20
N ARG A 229 -28.46 -18.65 5.14
CA ARG A 229 -27.87 -17.84 4.06
C ARG A 229 -27.46 -16.42 4.49
N ARG A 230 -28.16 -15.87 5.50
CA ARG A 230 -27.93 -14.50 6.04
C ARG A 230 -28.11 -14.55 7.56
N LYS A 231 -27.48 -13.61 8.27
CA LYS A 231 -27.51 -13.52 9.74
C LYS A 231 -27.08 -14.82 10.41
N ASN A 232 -25.97 -15.36 9.94
CA ASN A 232 -25.40 -16.65 10.35
C ASN A 232 -24.35 -16.54 11.46
N ASN A 233 -24.32 -15.45 12.21
CA ASN A 233 -23.37 -15.22 13.30
C ASN A 233 -24.07 -15.48 14.65
N PRO A 234 -23.83 -16.63 15.32
CA PRO A 234 -24.31 -16.89 16.67
C PRO A 234 -23.49 -16.09 17.69
N ILE A 235 -24.14 -15.52 18.68
CA ILE A 235 -23.52 -14.91 19.85
C ILE A 235 -23.77 -15.82 21.02
N LEU A 236 -22.69 -16.24 21.69
CA LEU A 236 -22.73 -17.03 22.92
C LEU A 236 -22.51 -16.09 24.10
N VAL A 237 -23.46 -16.00 25.00
CA VAL A 237 -23.43 -15.18 26.21
C VAL A 237 -23.41 -16.11 27.41
N GLY A 238 -22.42 -15.96 28.28
CA GLY A 238 -22.25 -16.75 29.52
C GLY A 238 -22.21 -15.89 30.77
#